data_63b4a198d0ba14da8dfe955f92f210f1
#
_entry.id   63b4a198d0ba14da8dfe955f92f210f1
#
_cell.length_a   1.000
_cell.length_b   1.000
_cell.length_c   1.000
_cell.angle_alpha   90.00
_cell.angle_beta   90.00
_cell.angle_gamma   90.00
#
_symmetry.space_group_name_H-M   'P 1'
#
loop_
_entity.id
_entity.type
_entity.pdbx_description
1 polymer ?
#
loop_
_entity_poly.entity_id
_entity_poly.type
_entity_poly.pdbx_seq_one_letter_code
_entity_poly.pdbx_strand_id
1 'polypeptide(L)'
;MNTSPFKPLLIATLTLCLLAPARAEKGADTPEVAVEPVIAEYHSDDPAARVRVWQTQMTRTSGNPKFHEFQKQRLEEWQKTEFAPHLLDDPQITALLAEVIRPALVLYRRQDCFKLLVIEHHIPVAMNDSGVLLMLTTGLVERATSDDEVLGHVAHELGHDIHWRRTARARQTLELYERGAGTVLLMRRAREELAKIELECDAFSSVTLAAMGRNPGTFGKYLLGVARDFPDYTLENMPLDDARVRVIERVVPAAALSTRPEQSEALKKLKALLEVRKRR
;
A
#
# COMPACT_ATOMS: atom_id res chain seq x y z
N MET A 1 3.01 -32.87 12.97
CA MET A 1 3.90 -31.69 13.06
C MET A 1 4.17 -31.21 11.64
N ASN A 2 3.33 -30.32 11.13
CA ASN A 2 3.51 -29.73 9.80
C ASN A 2 4.03 -28.31 9.99
N THR A 3 5.33 -28.15 9.86
CA THR A 3 5.99 -26.84 9.79
C THR A 3 5.61 -26.19 8.47
N SER A 4 4.78 -25.15 8.54
CA SER A 4 4.42 -24.30 7.40
C SER A 4 5.71 -23.70 6.79
N PRO A 5 5.93 -23.83 5.48
CA PRO A 5 7.12 -23.29 4.82
C PRO A 5 6.93 -21.81 4.42
N PHE A 6 6.49 -20.96 5.33
CA PHE A 6 6.52 -19.52 5.08
C PHE A 6 7.92 -19.00 5.42
N LYS A 7 8.83 -19.08 4.45
CA LYS A 7 10.14 -18.46 4.52
C LYS A 7 10.04 -16.94 4.27
N PRO A 8 10.98 -16.16 4.83
CA PRO A 8 10.96 -14.69 4.83
C PRO A 8 11.33 -14.10 3.46
N LEU A 9 10.37 -14.08 2.56
CA LEU A 9 10.60 -13.69 1.17
C LEU A 9 10.30 -12.21 0.89
N LEU A 10 9.45 -11.60 1.71
CA LEU A 10 9.01 -10.22 1.51
C LEU A 10 10.12 -9.19 1.79
N ILE A 11 11.09 -9.52 2.63
CA ILE A 11 12.15 -8.60 3.03
C ILE A 11 13.11 -8.31 1.87
N ALA A 12 13.46 -9.32 1.07
CA ALA A 12 14.41 -9.14 -0.04
C ALA A 12 13.87 -8.19 -1.13
N THR A 13 12.57 -8.22 -1.39
CA THR A 13 11.95 -7.35 -2.41
C THR A 13 11.88 -5.89 -1.97
N LEU A 14 11.76 -5.66 -0.67
CA LEU A 14 11.73 -4.32 -0.08
C LEU A 14 13.09 -3.65 -0.06
N THR A 15 14.14 -4.42 0.21
CA THR A 15 15.54 -3.99 0.16
C THR A 15 15.88 -3.38 -1.19
N LEU A 16 15.40 -3.99 -2.29
CA LEU A 16 15.60 -3.46 -3.64
C LEU A 16 14.81 -2.15 -3.88
N CYS A 17 13.62 -2.00 -3.28
CA CYS A 17 12.75 -0.85 -3.55
C CYS A 17 13.19 0.46 -2.89
N LEU A 18 13.82 0.42 -1.72
CA LEU A 18 14.15 1.64 -0.97
C LEU A 18 15.62 2.09 -1.11
N LEU A 19 16.54 1.21 -1.47
CA LEU A 19 17.99 1.52 -1.50
C LEU A 19 18.66 1.40 -2.87
N ALA A 20 18.13 0.64 -3.80
CA ALA A 20 18.67 0.61 -5.15
C ALA A 20 17.92 1.63 -6.00
N PRO A 21 18.60 2.61 -6.64
CA PRO A 21 18.06 3.19 -7.86
C PRO A 21 18.01 2.03 -8.86
N ALA A 22 16.84 1.40 -8.97
CA ALA A 22 16.63 0.41 -10.01
C ALA A 22 16.82 1.15 -11.35
N ARG A 23 18.00 1.07 -11.94
CA ARG A 23 18.22 1.32 -13.35
C ARG A 23 17.55 0.21 -14.15
N ALA A 24 16.25 0.09 -13.98
CA ALA A 24 15.43 -0.54 -15.00
C ALA A 24 15.37 0.46 -16.14
N GLU A 25 15.83 0.06 -17.32
CA GLU A 25 15.61 0.85 -18.52
C GLU A 25 14.12 1.13 -18.61
N LYS A 26 13.76 2.41 -18.43
CA LYS A 26 12.39 2.88 -18.52
C LYS A 26 11.83 2.46 -19.87
N GLY A 27 10.87 1.56 -19.90
CA GLY A 27 10.05 1.29 -21.07
C GLY A 27 10.05 -0.11 -21.66
N ALA A 28 11.05 -0.95 -21.41
CA ALA A 28 11.11 -2.24 -22.10
C ALA A 28 10.28 -3.38 -21.49
N ASP A 29 9.90 -3.30 -20.20
CA ASP A 29 9.30 -4.41 -19.46
C ASP A 29 8.13 -4.06 -18.55
N THR A 30 7.56 -2.85 -18.62
CA THR A 30 6.34 -2.53 -17.84
C THR A 30 5.17 -3.32 -18.43
N PRO A 31 4.53 -4.22 -17.68
CA PRO A 31 3.44 -5.00 -18.21
C PRO A 31 2.25 -4.11 -18.58
N GLU A 32 1.77 -4.23 -19.80
CA GLU A 32 0.53 -3.59 -20.24
C GLU A 32 -0.66 -4.35 -19.64
N VAL A 33 -1.34 -3.74 -18.68
CA VAL A 33 -2.53 -4.30 -18.05
C VAL A 33 -3.77 -3.59 -18.56
N ALA A 34 -4.77 -4.37 -18.98
CA ALA A 34 -6.06 -3.82 -19.41
C ALA A 34 -6.79 -3.17 -18.21
N VAL A 35 -7.03 -1.87 -18.28
CA VAL A 35 -7.68 -1.07 -17.24
C VAL A 35 -9.18 -1.30 -17.17
N GLU A 36 -9.85 -1.44 -18.32
CA GLU A 36 -11.30 -1.53 -18.42
C GLU A 36 -11.92 -2.73 -17.65
N PRO A 37 -11.32 -3.94 -17.68
CA PRO A 37 -11.82 -5.05 -16.87
C PRO A 37 -11.75 -4.77 -15.37
N VAL A 38 -10.71 -4.09 -14.88
CA VAL A 38 -10.60 -3.72 -13.47
C VAL A 38 -11.65 -2.69 -13.09
N ILE A 39 -11.86 -1.66 -13.94
CA ILE A 39 -12.90 -0.67 -13.71
C ILE A 39 -14.28 -1.36 -13.67
N ALA A 40 -14.59 -2.22 -14.63
CA ALA A 40 -15.88 -2.91 -14.69
C ALA A 40 -16.14 -3.80 -13.47
N GLU A 41 -15.10 -4.49 -12.99
CA GLU A 41 -15.18 -5.37 -11.81
C GLU A 41 -15.40 -4.60 -10.51
N TYR A 42 -14.72 -3.46 -10.36
CA TYR A 42 -14.70 -2.67 -9.12
C TYR A 42 -15.68 -1.51 -9.13
N HIS A 43 -16.26 -1.16 -10.25
CA HIS A 43 -17.23 -0.05 -10.35
C HIS A 43 -18.33 -0.19 -9.30
N SER A 44 -18.64 0.90 -8.61
CA SER A 44 -19.62 0.88 -7.54
C SER A 44 -20.42 2.17 -7.45
N ASP A 45 -21.72 2.05 -7.71
CA ASP A 45 -22.69 3.13 -7.47
C ASP A 45 -23.04 3.27 -5.97
N ASP A 46 -22.80 2.22 -5.16
CA ASP A 46 -22.90 2.22 -3.70
C ASP A 46 -21.58 1.74 -3.07
N PRO A 47 -20.60 2.64 -2.89
CA PRO A 47 -19.31 2.31 -2.27
C PRO A 47 -19.46 1.68 -0.87
N ALA A 48 -20.44 2.12 -0.09
CA ALA A 48 -20.65 1.59 1.26
C ALA A 48 -21.13 0.13 1.23
N ALA A 49 -22.00 -0.24 0.27
CA ALA A 49 -22.39 -1.63 0.07
C ALA A 49 -21.21 -2.49 -0.36
N ARG A 50 -20.38 -1.98 -1.26
CA ARG A 50 -19.17 -2.70 -1.72
C ARG A 50 -18.19 -2.96 -0.57
N VAL A 51 -17.95 -1.97 0.27
CA VAL A 51 -17.10 -2.11 1.47
C VAL A 51 -17.64 -3.19 2.40
N ARG A 52 -18.96 -3.27 2.63
CA ARG A 52 -19.55 -4.34 3.46
C ARG A 52 -19.22 -5.75 2.93
N VAL A 53 -19.20 -5.94 1.63
CA VAL A 53 -18.78 -7.22 1.01
C VAL A 53 -17.31 -7.51 1.33
N TRP A 54 -16.42 -6.54 1.15
CA TRP A 54 -15.00 -6.72 1.43
C TRP A 54 -14.68 -6.95 2.92
N GLN A 55 -15.44 -6.33 3.83
CA GLN A 55 -15.33 -6.62 5.27
C GLN A 55 -15.50 -8.11 5.59
N THR A 56 -16.36 -8.82 4.83
CA THR A 56 -16.54 -10.28 5.03
C THR A 56 -15.37 -11.11 4.52
N GLN A 57 -14.58 -10.57 3.61
CA GLN A 57 -13.41 -11.24 3.02
C GLN A 57 -12.13 -11.03 3.85
N MET A 58 -12.07 -9.95 4.61
CA MET A 58 -10.95 -9.64 5.51
C MET A 58 -11.08 -10.39 6.84
N THR A 59 -10.68 -11.67 6.84
CA THR A 59 -10.94 -12.61 7.95
C THR A 59 -9.92 -12.60 9.08
N ARG A 60 -8.83 -11.84 8.98
CA ARG A 60 -7.80 -11.81 10.02
C ARG A 60 -8.28 -11.00 11.22
N THR A 61 -8.27 -11.62 12.39
CA THR A 61 -8.65 -11.00 13.66
C THR A 61 -7.48 -10.96 14.62
N SER A 62 -7.31 -9.86 15.34
CA SER A 62 -6.32 -9.69 16.40
C SER A 62 -6.56 -10.60 17.63
N GLY A 63 -7.74 -11.22 17.74
CA GLY A 63 -8.07 -12.11 18.86
C GLY A 63 -7.38 -13.48 18.88
N ASN A 64 -6.58 -13.82 17.87
CA ASN A 64 -5.85 -15.08 17.82
C ASN A 64 -4.44 -14.93 18.43
N PRO A 65 -4.06 -15.68 19.48
CA PRO A 65 -2.72 -15.61 20.07
C PRO A 65 -1.58 -15.82 19.05
N LYS A 66 -1.78 -16.69 18.06
CA LYS A 66 -0.81 -16.92 16.98
C LYS A 66 -0.62 -15.69 16.08
N PHE A 67 -1.61 -14.81 16.03
CA PHE A 67 -1.50 -13.56 15.29
C PHE A 67 -0.44 -12.64 15.93
N HIS A 68 -0.47 -12.47 17.24
CA HIS A 68 0.50 -11.63 17.95
C HIS A 68 1.92 -12.22 17.92
N GLU A 69 2.04 -13.55 18.01
CA GLU A 69 3.34 -14.22 17.84
C GLU A 69 3.90 -14.00 16.44
N PHE A 70 3.07 -14.15 15.41
CA PHE A 70 3.46 -13.88 14.03
C PHE A 70 3.83 -12.41 13.81
N GLN A 71 3.05 -11.46 14.35
CA GLN A 71 3.35 -10.03 14.29
C GLN A 71 4.70 -9.71 14.94
N LYS A 72 4.98 -10.30 16.11
CA LYS A 72 6.27 -10.14 16.81
C LYS A 72 7.41 -10.68 15.97
N GLN A 73 7.26 -11.89 15.40
CA GLN A 73 8.27 -12.49 14.52
C GLN A 73 8.56 -11.57 13.32
N ARG A 74 7.51 -11.04 12.65
CA ARG A 74 7.71 -10.12 11.52
C ARG A 74 8.46 -8.85 11.93
N LEU A 75 8.11 -8.28 13.08
CA LEU A 75 8.81 -7.11 13.61
C LEU A 75 10.29 -7.40 13.89
N GLU A 76 10.61 -8.54 14.51
CA GLU A 76 12.00 -8.96 14.77
C GLU A 76 12.79 -9.18 13.46
N GLU A 77 12.13 -9.67 12.41
CA GLU A 77 12.74 -9.78 11.09
C GLU A 77 13.04 -8.41 10.48
N TRP A 78 12.12 -7.46 10.58
CA TRP A 78 12.33 -6.07 10.14
C TRP A 78 13.47 -5.37 10.89
N GLN A 79 13.60 -5.60 12.17
CA GLN A 79 14.68 -5.04 13.00
C GLN A 79 16.08 -5.58 12.62
N LYS A 80 16.16 -6.63 11.81
CA LYS A 80 17.42 -7.18 11.28
C LYS A 80 17.73 -6.70 9.85
N THR A 81 16.84 -5.92 9.24
CA THR A 81 17.06 -5.35 7.92
C THR A 81 17.87 -4.07 7.98
N GLU A 82 18.37 -3.63 6.85
CA GLU A 82 19.02 -2.34 6.66
C GLU A 82 18.10 -1.13 6.92
N PHE A 83 16.79 -1.34 7.01
CA PHE A 83 15.82 -0.31 7.40
C PHE A 83 15.71 -0.09 8.90
N ALA A 84 16.23 -1.00 9.72
CA ALA A 84 16.16 -0.87 11.17
C ALA A 84 16.69 0.48 11.70
N PRO A 85 17.81 1.03 11.17
CA PRO A 85 18.29 2.35 11.58
C PRO A 85 17.38 3.52 11.20
N HIS A 86 16.47 3.30 10.23
CA HIS A 86 15.52 4.30 9.75
C HIS A 86 14.15 4.18 10.42
N LEU A 87 13.92 3.17 11.27
CA LEU A 87 12.69 3.07 12.05
C LEU A 87 12.63 4.21 13.07
N LEU A 88 11.62 5.02 12.96
CA LEU A 88 11.38 6.16 13.82
C LEU A 88 10.70 5.70 15.12
N ASP A 89 11.45 5.63 16.21
CA ASP A 89 10.91 5.34 17.55
C ASP A 89 10.49 6.63 18.24
N ASP A 90 9.35 7.19 17.77
CA ASP A 90 8.74 8.39 18.34
C ASP A 90 7.26 8.12 18.61
N PRO A 91 6.87 7.91 19.88
CA PRO A 91 5.49 7.60 20.24
C PRO A 91 4.49 8.69 19.85
N GLN A 92 4.89 9.97 19.83
CA GLN A 92 4.01 11.07 19.48
C GLN A 92 3.73 11.10 17.99
N ILE A 93 4.76 10.91 17.16
CA ILE A 93 4.62 10.79 15.70
C ILE A 93 3.74 9.58 15.36
N THR A 94 4.04 8.43 15.96
CA THR A 94 3.27 7.20 15.74
C THR A 94 1.80 7.36 16.15
N ALA A 95 1.51 8.01 17.28
CA ALA A 95 0.15 8.24 17.73
C ALA A 95 -0.64 9.17 16.80
N LEU A 96 -0.04 10.27 16.35
CA LEU A 96 -0.68 11.20 15.42
C LEU A 96 -0.93 10.55 14.05
N LEU A 97 0.03 9.76 13.54
CA LEU A 97 -0.16 9.02 12.30
C LEU A 97 -1.27 7.98 12.45
N ALA A 98 -1.31 7.26 13.58
CA ALA A 98 -2.39 6.31 13.88
C ALA A 98 -3.77 6.99 13.90
N GLU A 99 -3.87 8.23 14.40
CA GLU A 99 -5.11 9.02 14.37
C GLU A 99 -5.53 9.35 12.93
N VAL A 100 -4.59 9.79 12.07
CA VAL A 100 -4.86 10.09 10.66
C VAL A 100 -5.37 8.88 9.90
N ILE A 101 -4.77 7.70 10.09
CA ILE A 101 -5.11 6.48 9.32
C ILE A 101 -6.28 5.69 9.91
N ARG A 102 -6.67 5.99 11.15
CA ARG A 102 -7.73 5.27 11.89
C ARG A 102 -9.04 5.10 11.12
N PRO A 103 -9.56 6.10 10.37
CA PRO A 103 -10.82 5.94 9.64
C PRO A 103 -10.81 4.73 8.69
N ALA A 104 -9.74 4.52 7.92
CA ALA A 104 -9.63 3.38 7.02
C ALA A 104 -9.55 2.06 7.78
N LEU A 105 -8.77 2.01 8.87
CA LEU A 105 -8.63 0.79 9.69
C LEU A 105 -9.95 0.41 10.38
N VAL A 106 -10.68 1.39 10.94
CA VAL A 106 -11.98 1.16 11.61
C VAL A 106 -13.00 0.68 10.60
N LEU A 107 -13.04 1.25 9.39
CA LEU A 107 -13.96 0.84 8.34
C LEU A 107 -13.87 -0.67 8.07
N TYR A 108 -12.67 -1.24 8.10
CA TYR A 108 -12.42 -2.67 7.87
C TYR A 108 -12.25 -3.49 9.16
N ARG A 109 -12.53 -2.90 10.35
CA ARG A 109 -12.34 -3.55 11.66
C ARG A 109 -10.92 -4.07 11.87
N ARG A 110 -9.93 -3.30 11.38
CA ARG A 110 -8.50 -3.66 11.37
C ARG A 110 -7.65 -2.79 12.31
N GLN A 111 -8.26 -1.94 13.12
CA GLN A 111 -7.56 -1.00 14.01
C GLN A 111 -6.59 -1.68 14.98
N ASP A 112 -6.85 -2.94 15.36
CA ASP A 112 -6.02 -3.72 16.29
C ASP A 112 -5.17 -4.78 15.59
N CYS A 113 -5.17 -4.80 14.25
CA CYS A 113 -4.48 -5.82 13.48
C CYS A 113 -3.06 -5.42 13.08
N PHE A 114 -2.75 -4.13 13.03
CA PHE A 114 -1.46 -3.67 12.54
C PHE A 114 -0.60 -3.09 13.67
N LYS A 115 0.68 -3.47 13.67
CA LYS A 115 1.73 -2.67 14.28
C LYS A 115 2.13 -1.61 13.27
N LEU A 116 1.91 -0.33 13.61
CA LEU A 116 2.32 0.79 12.79
C LEU A 116 3.81 1.06 12.99
N LEU A 117 4.54 1.15 11.88
CA LEU A 117 5.94 1.53 11.85
C LEU A 117 6.09 2.80 10.98
N VAL A 118 6.86 3.75 11.48
CA VAL A 118 7.23 4.95 10.72
C VAL A 118 8.68 4.82 10.28
N ILE A 119 8.95 5.02 9.00
CA ILE A 119 10.30 4.94 8.43
C ILE A 119 10.74 6.34 8.03
N GLU A 120 11.88 6.78 8.56
CA GLU A 120 12.49 8.06 8.17
C GLU A 120 13.09 7.93 6.77
N HIS A 121 12.32 8.32 5.77
CA HIS A 121 12.73 8.25 4.36
C HIS A 121 11.98 9.28 3.53
N HIS A 122 12.69 9.94 2.60
CA HIS A 122 12.15 11.04 1.80
C HIS A 122 11.22 10.60 0.67
N ILE A 123 11.34 9.36 0.19
CA ILE A 123 10.44 8.80 -0.83
C ILE A 123 9.10 8.45 -0.18
N PRO A 124 7.98 8.90 -0.77
CA PRO A 124 6.65 8.65 -0.22
C PRO A 124 6.19 7.21 -0.51
N VAL A 125 6.18 6.37 0.52
CA VAL A 125 5.79 4.96 0.42
C VAL A 125 4.93 4.57 1.61
N ALA A 126 3.94 3.72 1.34
CA ALA A 126 3.24 2.90 2.33
C ALA A 126 3.43 1.43 1.98
N MET A 127 3.35 0.56 2.97
CA MET A 127 3.53 -0.89 2.78
C MET A 127 2.77 -1.68 3.83
N ASN A 128 2.20 -2.79 3.38
CA ASN A 128 1.55 -3.78 4.23
C ASN A 128 2.38 -5.08 4.23
N ASP A 129 3.00 -5.38 5.35
CA ASP A 129 3.68 -6.67 5.51
C ASP A 129 2.75 -7.69 6.16
N SER A 130 2.29 -8.61 5.32
CA SER A 130 1.56 -9.82 5.72
C SER A 130 0.27 -9.55 6.52
N GLY A 131 -0.31 -8.36 6.43
CA GLY A 131 -1.50 -7.95 7.16
C GLY A 131 -1.29 -7.77 8.67
N VAL A 132 -0.05 -7.61 9.12
CA VAL A 132 0.31 -7.46 10.53
C VAL A 132 1.19 -6.24 10.82
N LEU A 133 1.99 -5.78 9.86
CA LEU A 133 2.74 -4.52 9.95
C LEU A 133 2.24 -3.57 8.88
N LEU A 134 2.02 -2.32 9.25
CA LEU A 134 1.73 -1.23 8.33
C LEU A 134 2.86 -0.20 8.47
N MET A 135 3.54 0.06 7.39
CA MET A 135 4.72 0.93 7.37
C MET A 135 4.45 2.12 6.48
N LEU A 136 4.75 3.32 6.99
CA LEU A 136 4.64 4.55 6.24
C LEU A 136 5.93 5.35 6.38
N THR A 137 6.37 5.95 5.28
CA THR A 137 7.54 6.83 5.31
C THR A 137 7.19 8.25 5.75
N THR A 138 8.15 8.96 6.33
CA THR A 138 7.97 10.40 6.63
C THR A 138 7.73 11.20 5.36
N GLY A 139 8.36 10.84 4.24
CA GLY A 139 8.17 11.48 2.94
C GLY A 139 6.73 11.42 2.44
N LEU A 140 6.00 10.34 2.73
CA LEU A 140 4.57 10.25 2.41
C LEU A 140 3.76 11.30 3.18
N VAL A 141 3.98 11.40 4.49
CA VAL A 141 3.27 12.36 5.35
C VAL A 141 3.62 13.80 5.01
N GLU A 142 4.89 14.10 4.83
CA GLU A 142 5.40 15.44 4.56
C GLU A 142 4.84 16.02 3.25
N ARG A 143 4.74 15.15 2.25
CA ARG A 143 4.20 15.50 0.94
C ARG A 143 2.68 15.64 0.94
N ALA A 144 1.98 14.87 1.75
CA ALA A 144 0.53 14.87 1.78
C ALA A 144 -0.03 16.27 2.10
N THR A 145 -1.00 16.73 1.31
CA THR A 145 -1.71 18.00 1.51
C THR A 145 -3.05 17.80 2.23
N SER A 146 -3.52 16.56 2.28
CA SER A 146 -4.78 16.19 2.93
C SER A 146 -4.69 14.79 3.54
N ASP A 147 -5.61 14.47 4.44
CA ASP A 147 -5.79 13.14 4.98
C ASP A 147 -6.15 12.14 3.88
N ASP A 148 -6.88 12.57 2.85
CA ASP A 148 -7.33 11.71 1.74
C ASP A 148 -6.14 11.05 1.01
N GLU A 149 -5.02 11.75 0.89
CA GLU A 149 -3.81 11.23 0.27
C GLU A 149 -3.17 10.12 1.12
N VAL A 150 -3.08 10.32 2.43
CA VAL A 150 -2.56 9.30 3.36
C VAL A 150 -3.52 8.11 3.45
N LEU A 151 -4.82 8.39 3.57
CA LEU A 151 -5.86 7.35 3.65
C LEU A 151 -5.94 6.54 2.35
N GLY A 152 -5.71 7.17 1.19
CA GLY A 152 -5.65 6.50 -0.11
C GLY A 152 -4.56 5.44 -0.14
N HIS A 153 -3.36 5.76 0.33
CA HIS A 153 -2.27 4.79 0.43
C HIS A 153 -2.59 3.65 1.40
N VAL A 154 -3.11 3.99 2.60
CA VAL A 154 -3.48 2.96 3.59
C VAL A 154 -4.58 2.05 3.05
N ALA A 155 -5.58 2.60 2.37
CA ALA A 155 -6.63 1.81 1.74
C ALA A 155 -6.08 0.91 0.63
N HIS A 156 -5.15 1.41 -0.20
CA HIS A 156 -4.44 0.60 -1.19
C HIS A 156 -3.75 -0.60 -0.53
N GLU A 157 -3.00 -0.37 0.55
CA GLU A 157 -2.32 -1.41 1.31
C GLU A 157 -3.29 -2.44 1.93
N LEU A 158 -4.47 -2.00 2.36
CA LEU A 158 -5.53 -2.91 2.81
C LEU A 158 -6.08 -3.77 1.66
N GLY A 159 -6.07 -3.26 0.43
CA GLY A 159 -6.44 -4.02 -0.77
C GLY A 159 -5.58 -5.27 -0.97
N HIS A 160 -4.28 -5.20 -0.66
CA HIS A 160 -3.39 -6.36 -0.71
C HIS A 160 -3.80 -7.51 0.22
N ASP A 161 -4.51 -7.23 1.32
CA ASP A 161 -5.02 -8.28 2.20
C ASP A 161 -6.09 -9.15 1.52
N ILE A 162 -6.84 -8.60 0.55
CA ILE A 162 -7.81 -9.36 -0.24
C ILE A 162 -7.09 -10.23 -1.27
N HIS A 163 -6.04 -9.68 -1.88
CA HIS A 163 -5.31 -10.33 -2.97
C HIS A 163 -4.11 -11.18 -2.52
N TRP A 164 -3.88 -11.35 -1.21
CA TRP A 164 -2.67 -11.96 -0.67
C TRP A 164 -2.31 -13.32 -1.29
N ARG A 165 -3.30 -14.18 -1.60
CA ARG A 165 -3.06 -15.50 -2.21
C ARG A 165 -2.55 -15.38 -3.65
N ARG A 166 -3.11 -14.46 -4.42
CA ARG A 166 -2.71 -14.20 -5.80
C ARG A 166 -1.31 -13.61 -5.83
N THR A 167 -1.06 -12.61 -4.98
CA THR A 167 0.24 -11.98 -4.79
C THR A 167 1.31 -13.02 -4.42
N ALA A 168 1.04 -13.88 -3.43
CA ALA A 168 1.98 -14.91 -3.00
C ALA A 168 2.29 -15.91 -4.12
N ARG A 169 1.29 -16.31 -4.91
CA ARG A 169 1.48 -17.23 -6.05
C ARG A 169 2.32 -16.58 -7.15
N ALA A 170 2.02 -15.34 -7.51
CA ALA A 170 2.76 -14.62 -8.55
C ALA A 170 4.24 -14.42 -8.14
N ARG A 171 4.50 -14.00 -6.90
CA ARG A 171 5.86 -13.86 -6.37
C ARG A 171 6.61 -15.19 -6.33
N GLN A 172 5.98 -16.27 -5.89
CA GLN A 172 6.59 -17.60 -5.93
C GLN A 172 6.99 -18.02 -7.35
N THR A 173 6.19 -17.64 -8.35
CA THR A 173 6.50 -17.90 -9.76
C THR A 173 7.74 -17.12 -10.22
N LEU A 174 7.87 -15.85 -9.82
CA LEU A 174 9.06 -15.04 -10.11
C LEU A 174 10.32 -15.63 -9.48
N GLU A 175 10.25 -16.05 -8.23
CA GLU A 175 11.38 -16.70 -7.55
C GLU A 175 11.83 -17.99 -8.23
N LEU A 176 10.89 -18.82 -8.67
CA LEU A 176 11.22 -20.02 -9.43
C LEU A 176 11.94 -19.67 -10.72
N TYR A 177 11.54 -18.60 -11.39
CA TYR A 177 12.22 -18.10 -12.58
C TYR A 177 13.64 -17.62 -12.26
N GLU A 178 13.84 -16.83 -11.23
CA GLU A 178 15.15 -16.35 -10.79
C GLU A 178 16.12 -17.49 -10.44
N ARG A 179 15.58 -18.59 -9.90
CA ARG A 179 16.35 -19.81 -9.62
C ARG A 179 16.56 -20.70 -10.85
N GLY A 180 16.17 -20.26 -12.05
CA GLY A 180 16.31 -21.01 -13.29
C GLY A 180 15.31 -22.16 -13.46
N ALA A 181 14.29 -22.25 -12.60
CA ALA A 181 13.27 -23.31 -12.63
C ALA A 181 11.97 -22.90 -13.33
N GLY A 182 11.87 -21.67 -13.83
CA GLY A 182 10.69 -21.11 -14.50
C GLY A 182 10.94 -20.82 -15.98
N THR A 183 9.86 -20.55 -16.73
CA THR A 183 9.92 -20.08 -18.11
C THR A 183 9.67 -18.59 -18.20
N VAL A 184 10.19 -17.92 -19.25
CA VAL A 184 9.92 -16.49 -19.53
C VAL A 184 8.43 -16.20 -19.61
N LEU A 185 7.64 -17.13 -20.17
CA LEU A 185 6.18 -16.97 -20.26
C LEU A 185 5.52 -16.92 -18.87
N LEU A 186 5.93 -17.79 -17.94
CA LEU A 186 5.42 -17.80 -16.57
C LEU A 186 5.84 -16.54 -15.81
N MET A 187 7.09 -16.10 -15.98
CA MET A 187 7.59 -14.86 -15.41
C MET A 187 6.77 -13.65 -15.88
N ARG A 188 6.54 -13.54 -17.21
CA ARG A 188 5.73 -12.44 -17.77
C ARG A 188 4.30 -12.46 -17.21
N ARG A 189 3.64 -13.61 -17.16
CA ARG A 189 2.30 -13.76 -16.56
C ARG A 189 2.26 -13.39 -15.09
N ALA A 190 3.30 -13.73 -14.34
CA ALA A 190 3.39 -13.36 -12.93
C ALA A 190 3.53 -11.84 -12.74
N ARG A 191 4.32 -11.17 -13.60
CA ARG A 191 4.44 -9.70 -13.59
C ARG A 191 3.12 -9.02 -13.98
N GLU A 192 2.44 -9.51 -15.03
CA GLU A 192 1.12 -9.02 -15.43
C GLU A 192 0.09 -9.16 -14.30
N GLU A 193 0.11 -10.30 -13.60
CA GLU A 193 -0.77 -10.53 -12.45
C GLU A 193 -0.48 -9.58 -11.29
N LEU A 194 0.79 -9.32 -10.95
CA LEU A 194 1.15 -8.36 -9.92
C LEU A 194 0.71 -6.94 -10.32
N ALA A 195 0.96 -6.51 -11.54
CA ALA A 195 0.54 -5.21 -12.03
C ALA A 195 -1.00 -5.06 -12.04
N LYS A 196 -1.74 -6.14 -12.36
CA LYS A 196 -3.21 -6.15 -12.24
C LYS A 196 -3.65 -5.99 -10.79
N ILE A 197 -3.01 -6.67 -9.84
CA ILE A 197 -3.30 -6.55 -8.41
C ILE A 197 -3.10 -5.11 -7.92
N GLU A 198 -2.07 -4.40 -8.39
CA GLU A 198 -1.85 -2.99 -8.05
C GLU A 198 -3.04 -2.12 -8.51
N LEU A 199 -3.55 -2.31 -9.75
CA LEU A 199 -4.73 -1.60 -10.22
C LEU A 199 -5.99 -1.95 -9.42
N GLU A 200 -6.15 -3.20 -9.00
CA GLU A 200 -7.25 -3.64 -8.16
C GLU A 200 -7.16 -3.02 -6.74
N CYS A 201 -5.95 -2.84 -6.21
CA CYS A 201 -5.72 -2.13 -4.95
C CYS A 201 -6.03 -0.62 -5.07
N ASP A 202 -5.71 0.01 -6.22
CA ASP A 202 -6.10 1.40 -6.51
C ASP A 202 -7.63 1.54 -6.59
N ALA A 203 -8.30 0.59 -7.26
CA ALA A 203 -9.75 0.55 -7.32
C ALA A 203 -10.38 0.37 -5.93
N PHE A 204 -9.84 -0.55 -5.13
CA PHE A 204 -10.24 -0.76 -3.75
C PHE A 204 -10.07 0.51 -2.90
N SER A 205 -8.93 1.20 -3.05
CA SER A 205 -8.66 2.47 -2.38
C SER A 205 -9.71 3.52 -2.73
N SER A 206 -10.04 3.66 -4.02
CA SER A 206 -11.02 4.65 -4.49
C SER A 206 -12.41 4.41 -3.91
N VAL A 207 -12.89 3.17 -3.95
CA VAL A 207 -14.19 2.81 -3.37
C VAL A 207 -14.18 3.00 -1.85
N THR A 208 -13.06 2.71 -1.19
CA THR A 208 -12.88 2.89 0.26
C THR A 208 -12.97 4.38 0.63
N LEU A 209 -12.23 5.25 -0.07
CA LEU A 209 -12.28 6.69 0.14
C LEU A 209 -13.69 7.24 -0.07
N ALA A 210 -14.36 6.85 -1.16
CA ALA A 210 -15.72 7.26 -1.44
C ALA A 210 -16.72 6.78 -0.36
N ALA A 211 -16.57 5.56 0.14
CA ALA A 211 -17.39 5.04 1.24
C ALA A 211 -17.21 5.81 2.56
N MET A 212 -16.04 6.44 2.75
CA MET A 212 -15.77 7.36 3.85
C MET A 212 -16.21 8.82 3.59
N GLY A 213 -16.83 9.10 2.43
CA GLY A 213 -17.17 10.46 2.00
C GLY A 213 -15.95 11.31 1.61
N ARG A 214 -14.85 10.69 1.25
CA ARG A 214 -13.57 11.30 0.84
C ARG A 214 -13.45 11.34 -0.69
N ASN A 215 -12.48 12.11 -1.20
CA ASN A 215 -12.26 12.28 -2.62
C ASN A 215 -11.12 11.41 -3.17
N PRO A 216 -11.38 10.31 -3.90
CA PRO A 216 -10.35 9.47 -4.51
C PRO A 216 -9.43 10.21 -5.48
N GLY A 217 -9.95 11.22 -6.19
CA GLY A 217 -9.14 12.01 -7.14
C GLY A 217 -7.97 12.75 -6.50
N THR A 218 -8.03 13.02 -5.19
CA THR A 218 -6.91 13.59 -4.43
C THR A 218 -5.75 12.60 -4.36
N PHE A 219 -6.04 11.33 -4.09
CA PHE A 219 -5.05 10.25 -4.10
C PHE A 219 -4.43 10.05 -5.49
N GLY A 220 -5.24 10.04 -6.57
CA GLY A 220 -4.72 9.95 -7.94
C GLY A 220 -3.75 11.09 -8.28
N LYS A 221 -4.10 12.34 -7.93
CA LYS A 221 -3.22 13.51 -8.12
C LYS A 221 -1.92 13.38 -7.32
N TYR A 222 -2.00 12.85 -6.12
CA TYR A 222 -0.82 12.58 -5.30
C TYR A 222 0.13 11.61 -5.99
N LEU A 223 -0.37 10.48 -6.52
CA LEU A 223 0.43 9.49 -7.23
C LEU A 223 1.14 10.09 -8.45
N LEU A 224 0.43 10.87 -9.27
CA LEU A 224 1.05 11.58 -10.41
C LEU A 224 2.15 12.54 -9.95
N GLY A 225 1.92 13.25 -8.85
CA GLY A 225 2.94 14.12 -8.28
C GLY A 225 4.18 13.36 -7.81
N VAL A 226 4.01 12.20 -7.20
CA VAL A 226 5.13 11.31 -6.79
C VAL A 226 5.90 10.83 -8.02
N ALA A 227 5.23 10.32 -9.03
CA ALA A 227 5.84 9.84 -10.26
C ALA A 227 6.66 10.93 -10.98
N ARG A 228 6.16 12.17 -10.99
CA ARG A 228 6.88 13.31 -11.56
C ARG A 228 8.13 13.68 -10.78
N ASP A 229 8.03 13.70 -9.45
CA ASP A 229 9.10 14.22 -8.59
C ASP A 229 10.14 13.15 -8.24
N PHE A 230 9.80 11.87 -8.41
CA PHE A 230 10.67 10.71 -8.21
C PHE A 230 10.68 9.80 -9.45
N PRO A 231 11.10 10.31 -10.62
CA PRO A 231 11.01 9.58 -11.89
C PRO A 231 11.85 8.30 -11.94
N ASP A 232 12.89 8.22 -11.11
CA ASP A 232 13.75 7.05 -11.01
C ASP A 232 13.23 6.02 -9.99
N TYR A 233 12.19 6.39 -9.24
CA TYR A 233 11.53 5.51 -8.30
C TYR A 233 10.37 4.78 -8.99
N THR A 234 10.68 3.67 -9.61
CA THR A 234 9.69 2.74 -10.15
C THR A 234 9.75 1.46 -9.35
N LEU A 235 8.63 1.09 -8.74
CA LEU A 235 8.49 -0.25 -8.20
C LEU A 235 8.41 -1.24 -9.35
N GLU A 236 9.18 -2.31 -9.28
CA GLU A 236 9.11 -3.39 -10.26
C GLU A 236 7.67 -3.94 -10.34
N ASN A 237 7.17 -4.15 -11.54
CA ASN A 237 5.80 -4.59 -11.81
C ASN A 237 4.68 -3.58 -11.51
N MET A 238 4.99 -2.30 -11.29
CA MET A 238 3.94 -1.28 -11.17
C MET A 238 3.35 -0.97 -12.55
N PRO A 239 2.02 -0.86 -12.66
CA PRO A 239 1.38 -0.37 -13.88
C PRO A 239 1.73 1.10 -14.12
N LEU A 240 1.55 1.57 -15.37
CA LEU A 240 1.75 2.97 -15.72
C LEU A 240 0.87 3.88 -14.87
N ASP A 241 1.39 5.05 -14.50
CA ASP A 241 0.69 6.02 -13.64
C ASP A 241 -0.65 6.45 -14.21
N ASP A 242 -0.75 6.65 -15.54
CA ASP A 242 -2.05 6.98 -16.17
C ASP A 242 -3.05 5.82 -16.08
N ALA A 243 -2.62 4.57 -16.07
CA ALA A 243 -3.51 3.42 -15.86
C ALA A 243 -4.07 3.43 -14.44
N ARG A 244 -3.22 3.70 -13.44
CA ARG A 244 -3.59 3.83 -12.03
C ARG A 244 -4.60 4.95 -11.84
N VAL A 245 -4.31 6.14 -12.36
CA VAL A 245 -5.20 7.31 -12.24
C VAL A 245 -6.54 7.06 -12.93
N ARG A 246 -6.55 6.47 -14.13
CA ARG A 246 -7.81 6.10 -14.81
C ARG A 246 -8.68 5.16 -13.97
N VAL A 247 -8.10 4.19 -13.29
CA VAL A 247 -8.84 3.31 -12.38
C VAL A 247 -9.41 4.12 -11.22
N ILE A 248 -8.58 4.91 -10.55
CA ILE A 248 -8.97 5.73 -9.39
C ILE A 248 -10.14 6.66 -9.72
N GLU A 249 -10.12 7.32 -10.89
CA GLU A 249 -11.12 8.32 -11.27
C GLU A 249 -12.42 7.71 -11.79
N ARG A 250 -12.41 6.47 -12.31
CA ARG A 250 -13.57 5.90 -13.02
C ARG A 250 -14.30 4.80 -12.25
N VAL A 251 -13.72 4.29 -11.17
CA VAL A 251 -14.33 3.21 -10.38
C VAL A 251 -15.52 3.71 -9.56
N VAL A 252 -15.53 4.99 -9.20
CA VAL A 252 -16.63 5.61 -8.44
C VAL A 252 -17.23 6.76 -9.25
N PRO A 253 -18.58 6.88 -9.32
CA PRO A 253 -19.22 8.00 -10.01
C PRO A 253 -18.81 9.34 -9.40
N ALA A 254 -18.60 10.34 -10.25
CA ALA A 254 -18.21 11.69 -9.82
C ALA A 254 -19.19 12.33 -8.80
N ALA A 255 -20.48 11.98 -8.90
CA ALA A 255 -21.50 12.45 -7.96
C ALA A 255 -21.33 11.91 -6.52
N ALA A 256 -20.58 10.83 -6.34
CA ALA A 256 -20.31 10.25 -5.01
C ALA A 256 -19.07 10.87 -4.34
N LEU A 257 -18.39 11.81 -5.00
CA LEU A 257 -17.13 12.37 -4.53
C LEU A 257 -17.36 13.59 -3.65
N SER A 258 -16.68 13.65 -2.51
CA SER A 258 -16.57 14.87 -1.70
C SER A 258 -15.81 15.96 -2.47
N THR A 259 -16.24 17.21 -2.32
CA THR A 259 -15.64 18.34 -3.06
C THR A 259 -14.43 18.97 -2.38
N ARG A 260 -14.17 18.68 -1.10
CA ARG A 260 -13.06 19.32 -0.36
C ARG A 260 -12.17 18.28 0.31
N PRO A 261 -10.87 18.23 -0.07
CA PRO A 261 -9.89 17.50 0.71
C PRO A 261 -9.75 18.14 2.09
N GLU A 262 -9.73 17.33 3.13
CA GLU A 262 -9.63 17.76 4.52
C GLU A 262 -8.23 17.49 5.05
N GLN A 263 -7.67 18.44 5.79
CA GLN A 263 -6.47 18.26 6.57
C GLN A 263 -6.82 18.33 8.06
N SER A 264 -6.79 17.17 8.72
CA SER A 264 -7.07 17.08 10.16
C SER A 264 -6.02 17.81 11.02
N GLU A 265 -6.40 18.14 12.24
CA GLU A 265 -5.44 18.68 13.22
C GLU A 265 -4.33 17.68 13.55
N ALA A 266 -4.60 16.37 13.48
CA ALA A 266 -3.59 15.34 13.67
C ALA A 266 -2.53 15.41 12.55
N LEU A 267 -2.93 15.50 11.27
CA LEU A 267 -2.00 15.63 10.15
C LEU A 267 -1.17 16.92 10.22
N LYS A 268 -1.79 18.06 10.58
CA LYS A 268 -1.07 19.33 10.75
C LYS A 268 -0.01 19.23 11.85
N LYS A 269 -0.38 18.69 13.02
CA LYS A 269 0.56 18.50 14.13
C LYS A 269 1.68 17.54 13.77
N LEU A 270 1.35 16.44 13.10
CA LEU A 270 2.31 15.46 12.65
C LEU A 270 3.34 16.07 11.70
N LYS A 271 2.91 16.85 10.70
CA LYS A 271 3.82 17.57 9.79
C LYS A 271 4.70 18.56 10.53
N ALA A 272 4.14 19.32 11.47
CA ALA A 272 4.91 20.28 12.27
C ALA A 272 6.01 19.57 13.10
N LEU A 273 5.73 18.42 13.67
CA LEU A 273 6.73 17.62 14.40
C LEU A 273 7.87 17.13 13.49
N LEU A 274 7.53 16.62 12.31
CA LEU A 274 8.51 16.17 11.32
C LEU A 274 9.42 17.33 10.87
N GLU A 275 8.86 18.52 10.63
CA GLU A 275 9.62 19.71 10.30
C GLU A 275 10.58 20.16 11.42
N VAL A 276 10.16 20.09 12.69
CA VAL A 276 11.02 20.40 13.84
C VAL A 276 12.19 19.38 13.94
N ARG A 277 11.90 18.11 13.65
CA ARG A 277 12.90 17.05 13.70
C ARG A 277 13.99 17.24 12.64
N LYS A 278 13.63 17.62 11.41
CA LYS A 278 14.61 17.86 10.32
C LYS A 278 15.60 18.99 10.62
N ARG A 279 15.25 19.91 11.51
CA ARG A 279 16.11 21.06 11.87
C ARG A 279 17.10 20.74 12.98
N ARG A 280 16.99 19.59 13.62
CA ARG A 280 17.91 19.09 14.65
C ARG A 280 19.01 18.22 14.09
#